data_0ffa25befcd71da85b6f6c4a8d363155
#
_entry.id   0ffa25befcd71da85b6f6c4a8d363155
#
_cell.length_a   1.000
_cell.length_b   1.000
_cell.length_c   1.000
_cell.angle_alpha   90.00
_cell.angle_beta   90.00
_cell.angle_gamma   90.00
#
_symmetry.space_group_name_H-M   'P 1'
#
loop_
_entity.id
_entity.type
_entity.pdbx_description
1 polymer ?
#
loop_
_entity_poly.entity_id
_entity_poly.type
_entity_poly.pdbx_seq_one_letter_code
_entity_poly.pdbx_strand_id
1 'polypeptide(L)'
;VPRPVSSSQNAQRTQRRYTKDSVNSVVSVMKNLSCSVVIRAYNEEQHIGRLLEGISHQTLKDVEIILVDSGSTDATASIAEHYGAKIVHINPQEFTFGRSLNLGLAAATRDRIAITSAHVYPVYPDWLERLLEPFKDPQVALTYGKQRGDAYSKFSEHQIFARWYSNQSEPRQTHPFCNNANAAIRRAVWEQHPYDETLTGLEDLAWAKKVLAAGYGVAYVAEAEILHVHDETPRGLYNRYRREAMAFKQIYPEAHFSLYDFTRMASANIASDLWHAAKQHVFWKSVASIFWFRMMQFWGTYRGYRQSAELTWQLRQTFYYPHGREMAEEVQARKVEPIRYNE
;
A
#
# COMPACT_ATOMS: atom_id res chain seq x y z
N VAL A 1 -26.75 57.12 36.92
CA VAL A 1 -25.92 55.89 37.03
C VAL A 1 -26.24 55.00 35.84
N PRO A 2 -25.33 54.76 34.87
CA PRO A 2 -25.59 53.84 33.76
C PRO A 2 -25.34 52.39 34.20
N ARG A 3 -26.22 51.45 33.80
CA ARG A 3 -26.10 50.02 34.05
C ARG A 3 -24.99 49.37 33.16
N PRO A 4 -24.21 48.41 33.65
CA PRO A 4 -23.20 47.72 32.84
C PRO A 4 -23.89 46.74 31.88
N VAL A 5 -23.54 46.83 30.58
CA VAL A 5 -23.92 45.88 29.53
C VAL A 5 -23.15 44.58 29.74
N SER A 6 -23.85 43.46 29.77
CA SER A 6 -23.33 42.13 30.14
C SER A 6 -22.22 41.62 29.20
N SER A 7 -21.10 41.25 29.78
CA SER A 7 -19.91 40.64 29.12
C SER A 7 -20.17 39.28 28.49
N SER A 8 -21.33 38.65 28.71
CA SER A 8 -21.66 37.30 28.20
C SER A 8 -22.06 37.27 26.71
N GLN A 9 -22.65 38.34 26.18
CA GLN A 9 -23.06 38.37 24.75
C GLN A 9 -21.88 38.58 23.79
N ASN A 10 -20.84 39.26 24.22
CA ASN A 10 -19.63 39.42 23.39
C ASN A 10 -18.79 38.14 23.34
N ALA A 11 -18.71 37.37 24.43
CA ALA A 11 -18.00 36.09 24.44
C ALA A 11 -18.65 35.04 23.54
N GLN A 12 -20.01 34.96 23.53
CA GLN A 12 -20.75 34.06 22.66
C GLN A 12 -20.68 34.45 21.17
N ARG A 13 -20.63 35.75 20.85
CA ARG A 13 -20.43 36.23 19.48
C ARG A 13 -19.01 35.92 18.96
N THR A 14 -18.01 36.06 19.82
CA THR A 14 -16.62 35.76 19.48
C THR A 14 -16.42 34.26 19.28
N GLN A 15 -16.96 33.41 20.14
CA GLN A 15 -16.90 31.97 20.01
C GLN A 15 -17.66 31.44 18.77
N ARG A 16 -18.81 32.00 18.41
CA ARG A 16 -19.54 31.66 17.18
C ARG A 16 -18.83 32.13 15.89
N ARG A 17 -18.05 33.21 15.94
CA ARG A 17 -17.23 33.65 14.82
C ARG A 17 -16.03 32.74 14.61
N TYR A 18 -15.29 32.38 15.68
CA TYR A 18 -14.18 31.45 15.61
C TYR A 18 -14.58 30.06 15.08
N THR A 19 -15.73 29.55 15.48
CA THR A 19 -16.22 28.25 14.96
C THR A 19 -16.68 28.32 13.50
N LYS A 20 -17.30 29.42 13.06
CA LYS A 20 -17.73 29.60 11.67
C LYS A 20 -16.56 29.86 10.71
N ASP A 21 -15.56 30.62 11.13
CA ASP A 21 -14.38 30.91 10.33
C ASP A 21 -13.45 29.67 10.24
N SER A 22 -13.36 28.86 11.30
CA SER A 22 -12.63 27.60 11.25
C SER A 22 -13.34 26.54 10.40
N VAL A 23 -14.67 26.45 10.45
CA VAL A 23 -15.45 25.55 9.58
C VAL A 23 -15.37 26.01 8.12
N ASN A 24 -15.47 27.30 7.84
CA ASN A 24 -15.33 27.83 6.48
C ASN A 24 -13.90 27.70 5.94
N SER A 25 -12.86 27.82 6.77
CA SER A 25 -11.48 27.60 6.36
C SER A 25 -11.21 26.11 6.08
N VAL A 26 -11.74 25.19 6.89
CA VAL A 26 -11.67 23.74 6.66
C VAL A 26 -12.44 23.34 5.40
N VAL A 27 -13.64 23.88 5.18
CA VAL A 27 -14.42 23.63 3.95
C VAL A 27 -13.74 24.23 2.72
N SER A 28 -13.06 25.38 2.84
CA SER A 28 -12.32 26.02 1.74
C SER A 28 -11.03 25.25 1.40
N VAL A 29 -10.34 24.69 2.40
CA VAL A 29 -9.13 23.86 2.17
C VAL A 29 -9.52 22.52 1.55
N MET A 30 -10.69 21.96 1.89
CA MET A 30 -11.19 20.74 1.24
C MET A 30 -11.68 20.97 -0.20
N LYS A 31 -12.09 22.17 -0.57
CA LYS A 31 -12.55 22.47 -1.94
C LYS A 31 -11.44 22.42 -3.01
N ASN A 32 -10.16 22.44 -2.62
CA ASN A 32 -9.01 22.41 -3.54
C ASN A 32 -8.10 21.18 -3.31
N LEU A 33 -8.60 20.11 -2.66
CA LEU A 33 -7.82 18.90 -2.50
C LEU A 33 -7.80 18.15 -3.83
N SER A 34 -6.60 17.92 -4.35
CA SER A 34 -6.35 17.11 -5.54
C SER A 34 -5.24 16.11 -5.27
N CYS A 35 -5.27 14.97 -5.96
CA CYS A 35 -4.18 13.99 -5.90
C CYS A 35 -4.00 13.26 -7.22
N SER A 36 -2.79 12.72 -7.43
CA SER A 36 -2.54 11.67 -8.40
C SER A 36 -2.58 10.32 -7.69
N VAL A 37 -3.15 9.30 -8.31
CA VAL A 37 -3.13 7.92 -7.85
C VAL A 37 -2.24 7.11 -8.79
N VAL A 38 -1.10 6.64 -8.27
CA VAL A 38 -0.16 5.79 -9.00
C VAL A 38 -0.44 4.33 -8.65
N ILE A 39 -0.80 3.56 -9.67
CA ILE A 39 -1.15 2.14 -9.56
C ILE A 39 -0.07 1.33 -10.27
N ARG A 40 0.52 0.34 -9.60
CA ARG A 40 1.42 -0.63 -10.23
C ARG A 40 0.64 -1.88 -10.58
N ALA A 41 0.82 -2.37 -11.81
CA ALA A 41 0.13 -3.56 -12.29
C ALA A 41 0.99 -4.46 -13.17
N TYR A 42 0.70 -5.76 -13.09
CA TYR A 42 1.16 -6.79 -14.00
C TYR A 42 0.16 -7.95 -14.01
N ASN A 43 -0.59 -8.11 -15.11
CA ASN A 43 -1.63 -9.12 -15.27
C ASN A 43 -2.68 -9.09 -14.14
N GLU A 44 -3.35 -7.95 -14.00
CA GLU A 44 -4.32 -7.67 -12.95
C GLU A 44 -5.75 -7.45 -13.52
N GLU A 45 -6.09 -8.01 -14.70
CA GLU A 45 -7.40 -7.82 -15.34
C GLU A 45 -8.58 -8.17 -14.42
N GLN A 46 -8.38 -9.12 -13.47
CA GLN A 46 -9.41 -9.54 -12.53
C GLN A 46 -9.69 -8.52 -11.41
N HIS A 47 -8.74 -7.62 -11.15
CA HIS A 47 -8.75 -6.73 -9.99
C HIS A 47 -8.81 -5.26 -10.34
N ILE A 48 -8.11 -4.84 -11.42
CA ILE A 48 -7.92 -3.43 -11.73
C ILE A 48 -9.23 -2.66 -11.94
N GLY A 49 -10.21 -3.26 -12.60
CA GLY A 49 -11.54 -2.64 -12.81
C GLY A 49 -12.23 -2.30 -11.50
N ARG A 50 -12.12 -3.18 -10.51
CA ARG A 50 -12.71 -2.99 -9.18
C ARG A 50 -12.03 -1.88 -8.38
N LEU A 51 -10.70 -1.77 -8.44
CA LEU A 51 -9.99 -0.66 -7.85
C LEU A 51 -10.42 0.67 -8.48
N LEU A 52 -10.45 0.74 -9.82
CA LEU A 52 -10.77 1.96 -10.56
C LEU A 52 -12.22 2.43 -10.32
N GLU A 53 -13.16 1.49 -10.23
CA GLU A 53 -14.52 1.80 -9.80
C GLU A 53 -14.54 2.36 -8.37
N GLY A 54 -13.81 1.74 -7.43
CA GLY A 54 -13.68 2.26 -6.07
C GLY A 54 -13.08 3.67 -6.02
N ILE A 55 -12.14 4.01 -6.92
CA ILE A 55 -11.60 5.37 -7.06
C ILE A 55 -12.65 6.33 -7.63
N SER A 56 -13.46 5.91 -8.60
CA SER A 56 -14.51 6.76 -9.19
C SER A 56 -15.59 7.17 -8.18
N HIS A 57 -15.84 6.32 -7.18
CA HIS A 57 -16.79 6.56 -6.10
C HIS A 57 -16.24 7.43 -4.96
N GLN A 58 -14.96 7.85 -5.02
CA GLN A 58 -14.40 8.68 -3.96
C GLN A 58 -15.08 10.07 -3.89
N THR A 59 -15.16 10.61 -2.67
CA THR A 59 -15.66 11.97 -2.43
C THR A 59 -14.74 13.02 -3.03
N LEU A 60 -13.44 12.78 -3.02
CA LEU A 60 -12.44 13.57 -3.73
C LEU A 60 -12.60 13.37 -5.24
N LYS A 61 -12.89 14.45 -5.99
CA LYS A 61 -13.21 14.37 -7.44
C LYS A 61 -12.05 14.77 -8.35
N ASP A 62 -11.13 15.61 -7.89
CA ASP A 62 -9.95 15.99 -8.68
C ASP A 62 -8.83 14.96 -8.50
N VAL A 63 -8.99 13.81 -9.17
CA VAL A 63 -8.09 12.66 -9.11
C VAL A 63 -7.52 12.37 -10.48
N GLU A 64 -6.19 12.42 -10.60
CA GLU A 64 -5.45 11.94 -11.76
C GLU A 64 -5.04 10.48 -11.53
N ILE A 65 -5.26 9.60 -12.51
CA ILE A 65 -4.93 8.17 -12.40
C ILE A 65 -3.77 7.85 -13.33
N ILE A 66 -2.72 7.22 -12.80
CA ILE A 66 -1.56 6.74 -13.54
C ILE A 66 -1.40 5.24 -13.27
N LEU A 67 -1.47 4.44 -14.32
CA LEU A 67 -1.13 3.02 -14.26
C LEU A 67 0.31 2.82 -14.74
N VAL A 68 1.14 2.23 -13.92
CA VAL A 68 2.47 1.74 -14.32
C VAL A 68 2.34 0.26 -14.66
N ASP A 69 2.28 -0.01 -15.95
CA ASP A 69 2.16 -1.37 -16.49
C ASP A 69 3.54 -1.98 -16.73
N SER A 70 3.84 -3.08 -16.06
CA SER A 70 5.12 -3.79 -16.17
C SER A 70 5.12 -4.92 -17.21
N GLY A 71 4.37 -4.73 -18.29
CA GLY A 71 4.31 -5.62 -19.44
C GLY A 71 3.20 -6.65 -19.32
N SER A 72 2.00 -6.24 -18.92
CA SER A 72 0.81 -7.09 -18.90
C SER A 72 0.50 -7.64 -20.30
N THR A 73 0.00 -8.86 -20.33
CA THR A 73 -0.43 -9.58 -21.54
C THR A 73 -1.94 -9.84 -21.58
N ASP A 74 -2.64 -9.41 -20.52
CA ASP A 74 -4.09 -9.50 -20.36
C ASP A 74 -4.76 -8.13 -20.59
N ALA A 75 -6.01 -7.97 -20.18
CA ALA A 75 -6.76 -6.73 -20.38
C ALA A 75 -6.45 -5.61 -19.37
N THR A 76 -5.43 -5.75 -18.50
CA THR A 76 -5.11 -4.78 -17.44
C THR A 76 -5.02 -3.34 -17.95
N ALA A 77 -4.20 -3.08 -18.97
CA ALA A 77 -3.97 -1.73 -19.50
C ALA A 77 -5.24 -1.16 -20.17
N SER A 78 -5.93 -1.97 -20.98
CA SER A 78 -7.14 -1.53 -21.69
C SER A 78 -8.30 -1.21 -20.73
N ILE A 79 -8.44 -1.94 -19.63
CA ILE A 79 -9.40 -1.61 -18.57
C ILE A 79 -9.04 -0.26 -17.96
N ALA A 80 -7.78 -0.02 -17.63
CA ALA A 80 -7.35 1.24 -17.02
C ALA A 80 -7.55 2.45 -17.96
N GLU A 81 -7.26 2.29 -19.24
CA GLU A 81 -7.54 3.32 -20.27
C GLU A 81 -9.02 3.69 -20.35
N HIS A 82 -9.92 2.70 -20.22
CA HIS A 82 -11.35 2.94 -20.20
C HIS A 82 -11.79 3.85 -19.04
N TYR A 83 -11.12 3.78 -17.89
CA TYR A 83 -11.33 4.69 -16.75
C TYR A 83 -10.53 6.01 -16.86
N GLY A 84 -9.89 6.28 -17.98
CA GLY A 84 -9.13 7.51 -18.21
C GLY A 84 -7.75 7.56 -17.54
N ALA A 85 -7.20 6.42 -17.17
CA ALA A 85 -5.86 6.35 -16.62
C ALA A 85 -4.79 6.64 -17.68
N LYS A 86 -3.76 7.41 -17.28
CA LYS A 86 -2.53 7.55 -18.08
C LYS A 86 -1.68 6.30 -17.89
N ILE A 87 -1.36 5.63 -19.00
CA ILE A 87 -0.53 4.41 -18.95
C ILE A 87 0.95 4.78 -19.09
N VAL A 88 1.77 4.22 -18.21
CA VAL A 88 3.22 4.29 -18.23
C VAL A 88 3.75 2.87 -18.35
N HIS A 89 4.34 2.53 -19.49
CA HIS A 89 4.92 1.21 -19.70
C HIS A 89 6.34 1.13 -19.17
N ILE A 90 6.66 0.02 -18.50
CA ILE A 90 8.01 -0.31 -18.07
C ILE A 90 8.42 -1.65 -18.69
N ASN A 91 9.62 -1.69 -19.27
CA ASN A 91 10.16 -2.94 -19.80
C ASN A 91 10.35 -3.94 -18.63
N PRO A 92 9.79 -5.16 -18.71
CA PRO A 92 9.99 -6.19 -17.68
C PRO A 92 11.45 -6.46 -17.30
N GLN A 93 12.38 -6.27 -18.24
CA GLN A 93 13.81 -6.43 -17.97
C GLN A 93 14.37 -5.36 -17.05
N GLU A 94 13.76 -4.18 -17.03
CA GLU A 94 14.17 -3.03 -16.20
C GLU A 94 13.35 -2.91 -14.93
N PHE A 95 12.34 -3.75 -14.74
CA PHE A 95 11.43 -3.64 -13.62
C PHE A 95 12.15 -3.86 -12.29
N THR A 96 11.94 -2.92 -11.38
CA THR A 96 12.02 -3.07 -9.93
C THR A 96 10.84 -2.32 -9.31
N PHE A 97 10.49 -2.62 -8.07
CA PHE A 97 9.42 -1.89 -7.40
C PHE A 97 9.74 -0.40 -7.27
N GLY A 98 10.97 -0.04 -6.88
CA GLY A 98 11.42 1.35 -6.79
C GLY A 98 11.37 2.07 -8.14
N ARG A 99 11.85 1.42 -9.23
CA ARG A 99 11.83 2.01 -10.57
C ARG A 99 10.42 2.22 -11.09
N SER A 100 9.53 1.27 -10.89
CA SER A 100 8.13 1.42 -11.31
C SER A 100 7.45 2.58 -10.59
N LEU A 101 7.71 2.74 -9.28
CA LEU A 101 7.21 3.89 -8.53
C LEU A 101 7.80 5.20 -9.04
N ASN A 102 9.13 5.31 -9.21
CA ASN A 102 9.76 6.53 -9.68
C ASN A 102 9.19 6.97 -11.04
N LEU A 103 8.95 6.05 -11.98
CA LEU A 103 8.33 6.36 -13.28
C LEU A 103 6.89 6.85 -13.13
N GLY A 104 6.08 6.19 -12.30
CA GLY A 104 4.70 6.60 -12.04
C GLY A 104 4.62 7.96 -11.35
N LEU A 105 5.47 8.20 -10.37
CA LEU A 105 5.54 9.47 -9.64
C LEU A 105 6.03 10.63 -10.52
N ALA A 106 6.97 10.37 -11.43
CA ALA A 106 7.41 11.35 -12.41
C ALA A 106 6.30 11.73 -13.42
N ALA A 107 5.43 10.76 -13.74
CA ALA A 107 4.30 10.98 -14.65
C ALA A 107 3.10 11.70 -13.99
N ALA A 108 3.03 11.69 -12.65
CA ALA A 108 2.00 12.35 -11.86
C ALA A 108 2.16 13.88 -11.90
N THR A 109 1.07 14.65 -11.75
CA THR A 109 1.10 16.12 -11.83
C THR A 109 0.72 16.83 -10.53
N ARG A 110 0.09 16.12 -9.58
CA ARG A 110 -0.38 16.70 -8.32
C ARG A 110 0.68 16.68 -7.23
N ASP A 111 0.58 17.58 -6.25
CA ASP A 111 1.52 17.68 -5.12
C ASP A 111 1.44 16.51 -4.14
N ARG A 112 0.26 15.89 -4.06
CA ARG A 112 0.01 14.71 -3.23
C ARG A 112 -0.23 13.51 -4.13
N ILE A 113 0.50 12.43 -3.88
CA ILE A 113 0.44 11.26 -4.75
C ILE A 113 0.11 10.05 -3.89
N ALA A 114 -1.08 9.50 -4.08
CA ALA A 114 -1.45 8.22 -3.52
C ALA A 114 -0.80 7.09 -4.34
N ILE A 115 -0.38 6.05 -3.66
CA ILE A 115 0.27 4.87 -4.24
C ILE A 115 -0.56 3.66 -3.82
N THR A 116 -0.88 2.80 -4.78
CA THR A 116 -1.66 1.60 -4.51
C THR A 116 -1.29 0.43 -5.43
N SER A 117 -1.57 -0.80 -4.98
CA SER A 117 -1.49 -2.00 -5.82
C SER A 117 -2.80 -2.19 -6.60
N ALA A 118 -2.73 -2.85 -7.75
CA ALA A 118 -3.90 -3.06 -8.61
C ALA A 118 -4.98 -3.97 -7.98
N HIS A 119 -4.60 -4.81 -7.00
CA HIS A 119 -5.48 -5.77 -6.30
C HIS A 119 -5.89 -5.32 -4.90
N VAL A 120 -6.07 -4.01 -4.72
CA VAL A 120 -6.67 -3.46 -3.50
C VAL A 120 -7.99 -2.76 -3.81
N TYR A 121 -8.90 -2.70 -2.83
CA TYR A 121 -10.21 -2.08 -3.00
C TYR A 121 -10.49 -1.14 -1.84
N PRO A 122 -10.68 0.16 -2.10
CA PRO A 122 -11.12 1.11 -1.07
C PRO A 122 -12.42 0.65 -0.41
N VAL A 123 -12.47 0.66 0.92
CA VAL A 123 -13.67 0.25 1.67
C VAL A 123 -14.69 1.39 1.74
N TYR A 124 -14.22 2.62 1.86
CA TYR A 124 -15.06 3.79 2.09
C TYR A 124 -14.89 4.85 1.01
N PRO A 125 -15.94 5.63 0.71
CA PRO A 125 -15.87 6.67 -0.33
C PRO A 125 -15.00 7.88 0.05
N ASP A 126 -14.61 8.03 1.31
CA ASP A 126 -13.71 9.08 1.80
C ASP A 126 -12.25 8.60 1.99
N TRP A 127 -11.90 7.41 1.45
CA TRP A 127 -10.58 6.80 1.60
C TRP A 127 -9.44 7.74 1.21
N LEU A 128 -9.52 8.40 0.03
CA LEU A 128 -8.47 9.33 -0.41
C LEU A 128 -8.38 10.55 0.49
N GLU A 129 -9.51 11.14 0.89
CA GLU A 129 -9.51 12.30 1.78
C GLU A 129 -8.85 11.97 3.13
N ARG A 130 -9.19 10.80 3.72
CA ARG A 130 -8.58 10.34 4.97
C ARG A 130 -7.09 10.10 4.82
N LEU A 131 -6.67 9.40 3.75
CA LEU A 131 -5.27 9.12 3.49
C LEU A 131 -4.43 10.39 3.32
N LEU A 132 -5.01 11.45 2.74
CA LEU A 132 -4.34 12.73 2.48
C LEU A 132 -4.44 13.74 3.64
N GLU A 133 -5.31 13.50 4.62
CA GLU A 133 -5.56 14.44 5.70
C GLU A 133 -4.31 14.84 6.50
N PRO A 134 -3.38 13.92 6.85
CA PRO A 134 -2.19 14.29 7.61
C PRO A 134 -1.23 15.24 6.88
N PHE A 135 -1.35 15.39 5.55
CA PHE A 135 -0.56 16.38 4.81
C PHE A 135 -0.94 17.83 5.07
N LYS A 136 -1.92 18.09 5.94
CA LYS A 136 -2.12 19.43 6.52
C LYS A 136 -0.91 19.86 7.35
N ASP A 137 -0.20 18.92 7.96
CA ASP A 137 1.11 19.16 8.55
C ASP A 137 2.17 19.12 7.43
N PRO A 138 2.87 20.25 7.15
CA PRO A 138 3.89 20.31 6.11
C PRO A 138 5.10 19.39 6.38
N GLN A 139 5.29 18.95 7.61
CA GLN A 139 6.37 18.03 7.97
C GLN A 139 6.06 16.57 7.65
N VAL A 140 4.80 16.21 7.42
CA VAL A 140 4.44 14.85 7.02
C VAL A 140 4.83 14.62 5.56
N ALA A 141 5.73 13.66 5.32
CA ALA A 141 6.18 13.25 3.99
C ALA A 141 5.42 12.05 3.44
N LEU A 142 4.98 11.14 4.32
CA LEU A 142 4.33 9.88 3.99
C LEU A 142 3.15 9.63 4.92
N THR A 143 2.06 9.15 4.32
CA THR A 143 0.93 8.57 5.04
C THR A 143 0.67 7.16 4.52
N TYR A 144 0.16 6.26 5.35
CA TYR A 144 -0.33 4.98 4.89
C TYR A 144 -1.58 4.57 5.68
N GLY A 145 -2.44 3.79 5.03
CA GLY A 145 -3.73 3.42 5.57
C GLY A 145 -3.81 1.96 6.00
N LYS A 146 -4.91 1.65 6.69
CA LYS A 146 -5.23 0.32 7.16
C LYS A 146 -5.47 -0.64 6.01
N GLN A 147 -4.98 -1.86 6.17
CA GLN A 147 -5.22 -2.98 5.26
C GLN A 147 -5.86 -4.13 6.00
N ARG A 148 -6.78 -4.81 5.36
CA ARG A 148 -7.31 -6.10 5.81
C ARG A 148 -7.47 -7.05 4.63
N GLY A 149 -7.39 -8.34 4.91
CA GLY A 149 -7.66 -9.38 3.91
C GLY A 149 -9.16 -9.46 3.57
N ASP A 150 -9.44 -10.09 2.45
CA ASP A 150 -10.78 -10.44 2.00
C ASP A 150 -11.18 -11.87 2.39
N ALA A 151 -12.29 -12.38 1.84
CA ALA A 151 -12.78 -13.74 2.11
C ALA A 151 -11.85 -14.86 1.57
N TYR A 152 -10.95 -14.54 0.62
CA TYR A 152 -10.00 -15.50 0.02
C TYR A 152 -8.65 -15.52 0.74
N SER A 153 -8.34 -14.48 1.51
CA SER A 153 -7.11 -14.37 2.30
C SER A 153 -6.98 -15.52 3.29
N LYS A 154 -5.77 -16.04 3.45
CA LYS A 154 -5.52 -17.16 4.35
C LYS A 154 -5.60 -16.71 5.82
N PHE A 155 -5.97 -17.62 6.71
CA PHE A 155 -6.13 -17.31 8.14
C PHE A 155 -4.91 -16.60 8.74
N SER A 156 -3.71 -17.12 8.46
CA SER A 156 -2.46 -16.50 8.94
C SER A 156 -2.24 -15.08 8.43
N GLU A 157 -2.72 -14.76 7.24
CA GLU A 157 -2.60 -13.42 6.67
C GLU A 157 -3.55 -12.43 7.37
N HIS A 158 -4.77 -12.85 7.69
CA HIS A 158 -5.66 -12.06 8.55
C HIS A 158 -5.02 -11.75 9.92
N GLN A 159 -4.29 -12.71 10.51
CA GLN A 159 -3.57 -12.48 11.76
C GLN A 159 -2.42 -11.48 11.59
N ILE A 160 -1.73 -11.49 10.43
CA ILE A 160 -0.69 -10.51 10.10
C ILE A 160 -1.30 -9.11 9.98
N PHE A 161 -2.35 -8.95 9.20
CA PHE A 161 -3.02 -7.66 9.03
C PHE A 161 -3.56 -7.10 10.35
N ALA A 162 -4.22 -7.93 11.15
CA ALA A 162 -4.73 -7.53 12.46
C ALA A 162 -3.63 -7.05 13.43
N ARG A 163 -2.42 -7.61 13.30
CA ARG A 163 -1.26 -7.25 14.12
C ARG A 163 -0.59 -5.96 13.66
N TRP A 164 -0.53 -5.73 12.35
CA TRP A 164 0.23 -4.62 11.76
C TRP A 164 -0.61 -3.36 11.59
N TYR A 165 -1.92 -3.49 11.43
CA TYR A 165 -2.82 -2.38 11.16
C TYR A 165 -3.82 -2.22 12.29
N SER A 166 -3.49 -1.35 13.22
CA SER A 166 -4.31 -0.96 14.36
C SER A 166 -5.63 -0.31 13.92
N ASN A 167 -6.64 -0.32 14.80
CA ASN A 167 -7.86 0.48 14.63
C ASN A 167 -7.71 1.94 15.07
N GLN A 168 -6.52 2.34 15.51
CA GLN A 168 -6.22 3.70 15.96
C GLN A 168 -5.15 4.31 15.06
N SER A 169 -5.43 5.50 14.54
CA SER A 169 -4.49 6.28 13.74
C SER A 169 -3.33 6.79 14.58
N GLU A 170 -2.14 6.88 13.99
CA GLU A 170 -0.93 7.43 14.59
C GLU A 170 -0.42 8.60 13.74
N PRO A 171 -0.68 9.85 14.15
CA PRO A 171 -0.37 11.04 13.35
C PRO A 171 1.13 11.24 13.09
N ARG A 172 2.00 10.68 13.94
CA ARG A 172 3.44 10.82 13.84
C ARG A 172 4.14 9.63 14.47
N GLN A 173 4.39 8.62 13.66
CA GLN A 173 5.11 7.43 14.13
C GLN A 173 6.63 7.63 14.11
N THR A 174 7.32 6.86 14.94
CA THR A 174 8.78 6.92 15.12
C THR A 174 9.53 5.81 14.38
N HIS A 175 8.81 4.85 13.82
CA HIS A 175 9.38 3.71 13.09
C HIS A 175 9.05 3.81 11.58
N PRO A 176 9.87 3.22 10.70
CA PRO A 176 9.72 3.36 9.25
C PRO A 176 8.71 2.40 8.62
N PHE A 177 7.92 1.66 9.42
CA PHE A 177 6.93 0.75 8.85
C PHE A 177 5.87 1.53 8.06
N CYS A 178 5.62 1.10 6.84
CA CYS A 178 4.54 1.56 5.96
C CYS A 178 4.31 0.51 4.87
N ASN A 179 3.36 0.73 3.97
CA ASN A 179 3.14 -0.20 2.86
C ASN A 179 2.55 0.52 1.65
N ASN A 180 3.23 0.45 0.52
CA ASN A 180 2.86 1.11 -0.73
C ASN A 180 1.60 0.54 -1.42
N ALA A 181 0.99 -0.52 -0.90
CA ALA A 181 -0.33 -0.94 -1.37
C ALA A 181 -1.44 0.01 -0.93
N ASN A 182 -1.19 0.86 0.09
CA ASN A 182 -2.12 1.86 0.59
C ASN A 182 -1.34 3.01 1.24
N ALA A 183 -0.70 3.84 0.45
CA ALA A 183 0.12 4.95 0.94
C ALA A 183 -0.13 6.24 0.15
N ALA A 184 0.31 7.36 0.68
CA ALA A 184 0.45 8.58 -0.08
C ALA A 184 1.72 9.32 0.34
N ILE A 185 2.29 10.08 -0.60
CA ILE A 185 3.53 10.82 -0.39
C ILE A 185 3.40 12.27 -0.88
N ARG A 186 4.27 13.12 -0.38
CA ARG A 186 4.44 14.49 -0.84
C ARG A 186 5.45 14.52 -1.99
N ARG A 187 5.02 15.01 -3.18
CA ARG A 187 5.85 15.11 -4.38
C ARG A 187 7.20 15.78 -4.10
N ALA A 188 7.21 16.97 -3.48
CA ALA A 188 8.42 17.73 -3.23
C ALA A 188 9.46 16.98 -2.36
N VAL A 189 9.01 16.04 -1.50
CA VAL A 189 9.91 15.19 -0.72
C VAL A 189 10.46 14.05 -1.56
N TRP A 190 9.61 13.43 -2.40
CA TRP A 190 10.06 12.40 -3.33
C TRP A 190 11.07 12.92 -4.35
N GLU A 191 10.88 14.10 -4.90
CA GLU A 191 11.82 14.73 -5.84
C GLU A 191 13.23 14.90 -5.23
N GLN A 192 13.32 15.16 -3.93
CA GLN A 192 14.60 15.22 -3.20
C GLN A 192 15.12 13.84 -2.80
N HIS A 193 14.23 12.89 -2.60
CA HIS A 193 14.51 11.56 -2.08
C HIS A 193 13.78 10.48 -2.90
N PRO A 194 14.19 10.20 -4.16
CA PRO A 194 13.56 9.17 -4.94
C PRO A 194 13.71 7.78 -4.30
N TYR A 195 12.81 6.86 -4.67
CA TYR A 195 12.88 5.46 -4.25
C TYR A 195 14.17 4.80 -4.75
N ASP A 196 14.72 3.90 -3.94
CA ASP A 196 15.88 3.08 -4.33
C ASP A 196 15.45 2.01 -5.33
N GLU A 197 16.03 2.08 -6.54
CA GLU A 197 15.71 1.15 -7.64
C GLU A 197 16.50 -0.16 -7.57
N THR A 198 17.46 -0.28 -6.65
CA THR A 198 18.32 -1.46 -6.51
C THR A 198 17.73 -2.54 -5.61
N LEU A 199 16.75 -2.17 -4.78
CA LEU A 199 16.12 -3.07 -3.83
C LEU A 199 15.24 -4.11 -4.51
N THR A 200 15.25 -5.32 -3.98
CA THR A 200 14.38 -6.41 -4.45
C THR A 200 12.92 -6.29 -3.97
N GLY A 201 12.67 -5.45 -2.99
CA GLY A 201 11.38 -5.17 -2.35
C GLY A 201 11.59 -4.25 -1.15
N LEU A 202 10.57 -3.98 -0.35
CA LEU A 202 10.61 -3.09 0.83
C LEU A 202 11.16 -1.69 0.51
N GLU A 203 10.94 -1.22 -0.71
CA GLU A 203 11.30 0.11 -1.16
C GLU A 203 10.58 1.20 -0.34
N ASP A 204 9.38 0.88 0.14
CA ASP A 204 8.58 1.70 1.06
C ASP A 204 9.26 1.86 2.42
N LEU A 205 9.68 0.75 3.04
CA LEU A 205 10.41 0.74 4.32
C LEU A 205 11.72 1.55 4.21
N ALA A 206 12.48 1.34 3.12
CA ALA A 206 13.73 2.06 2.88
C ALA A 206 13.49 3.56 2.72
N TRP A 207 12.45 3.93 1.96
CA TRP A 207 12.08 5.33 1.74
C TRP A 207 11.61 6.00 3.03
N ALA A 208 10.74 5.33 3.80
CA ALA A 208 10.29 5.83 5.10
C ALA A 208 11.44 6.02 6.08
N LYS A 209 12.40 5.07 6.14
CA LYS A 209 13.64 5.21 6.93
C LYS A 209 14.44 6.46 6.52
N LYS A 210 14.57 6.69 5.22
CA LYS A 210 15.32 7.84 4.66
C LYS A 210 14.65 9.17 5.02
N VAL A 211 13.34 9.31 4.85
CA VAL A 211 12.63 10.56 5.12
C VAL A 211 12.52 10.85 6.62
N LEU A 212 12.36 9.84 7.47
CA LEU A 212 12.44 9.99 8.93
C LEU A 212 13.82 10.51 9.35
N ALA A 213 14.91 9.96 8.79
CA ALA A 213 16.27 10.44 9.05
C ALA A 213 16.50 11.88 8.56
N ALA A 214 15.77 12.33 7.54
CA ALA A 214 15.77 13.70 7.04
C ALA A 214 14.88 14.66 7.87
N GLY A 215 14.22 14.17 8.94
CA GLY A 215 13.41 14.97 9.86
C GLY A 215 11.93 15.09 9.49
N TYR A 216 11.49 14.42 8.43
CA TYR A 216 10.07 14.37 8.06
C TYR A 216 9.28 13.37 8.94
N GLY A 217 7.94 13.52 8.94
CA GLY A 217 7.02 12.63 9.63
C GLY A 217 6.44 11.56 8.71
N VAL A 218 6.11 10.42 9.32
CA VAL A 218 5.28 9.35 8.73
C VAL A 218 4.03 9.21 9.58
N ALA A 219 2.84 9.10 8.96
CA ALA A 219 1.59 8.96 9.66
C ALA A 219 0.84 7.69 9.23
N TYR A 220 0.22 7.02 10.19
CA TYR A 220 -0.73 5.93 9.97
C TYR A 220 -2.17 6.44 10.09
N VAL A 221 -3.03 6.03 9.16
CA VAL A 221 -4.44 6.44 9.08
C VAL A 221 -5.34 5.22 9.07
N ALA A 222 -5.92 4.88 10.21
CA ALA A 222 -6.79 3.71 10.35
C ALA A 222 -8.10 3.83 9.53
N GLU A 223 -8.60 5.05 9.34
CA GLU A 223 -9.81 5.36 8.60
C GLU A 223 -9.64 5.22 7.08
N ALA A 224 -8.40 5.28 6.58
CA ALA A 224 -8.09 5.02 5.17
C ALA A 224 -7.95 3.51 4.91
N GLU A 225 -9.05 2.79 5.02
CA GLU A 225 -9.08 1.33 4.96
C GLU A 225 -9.27 0.80 3.54
N ILE A 226 -8.49 -0.24 3.20
CA ILE A 226 -8.63 -1.03 1.98
C ILE A 226 -8.77 -2.53 2.28
N LEU A 227 -9.40 -3.25 1.36
CA LEU A 227 -9.25 -4.68 1.20
C LEU A 227 -8.02 -4.94 0.32
N HIS A 228 -7.11 -5.79 0.78
CA HIS A 228 -5.94 -6.20 0.02
C HIS A 228 -6.06 -7.70 -0.30
N VAL A 229 -6.20 -8.01 -1.57
CA VAL A 229 -6.45 -9.38 -2.02
C VAL A 229 -5.13 -10.08 -2.31
N HIS A 230 -4.89 -11.16 -1.60
CA HIS A 230 -3.75 -12.05 -1.83
C HIS A 230 -4.24 -13.48 -2.00
N ASP A 231 -4.26 -13.97 -3.22
CA ASP A 231 -4.46 -15.40 -3.50
C ASP A 231 -3.13 -16.05 -3.89
N GLU A 232 -2.21 -16.12 -2.93
CA GLU A 232 -0.88 -16.64 -3.17
C GLU A 232 -0.81 -18.16 -3.01
N THR A 233 -0.07 -18.77 -3.93
CA THR A 233 0.38 -20.16 -3.81
C THR A 233 1.50 -20.27 -2.77
N PRO A 234 1.77 -21.48 -2.22
CA PRO A 234 2.91 -21.67 -1.31
C PRO A 234 4.26 -21.22 -1.90
N ARG A 235 4.45 -21.40 -3.22
CA ARG A 235 5.67 -20.96 -3.93
C ARG A 235 5.72 -19.44 -4.06
N GLY A 236 4.59 -18.79 -4.35
CA GLY A 236 4.47 -17.33 -4.40
C GLY A 236 4.84 -16.71 -3.06
N LEU A 237 4.21 -17.20 -1.99
CA LEU A 237 4.46 -16.78 -0.61
C LEU A 237 5.95 -16.94 -0.22
N TYR A 238 6.55 -18.12 -0.50
CA TYR A 238 7.97 -18.34 -0.26
C TYR A 238 8.85 -17.33 -0.98
N ASN A 239 8.57 -17.05 -2.27
CA ASN A 239 9.34 -16.10 -3.06
C ASN A 239 9.17 -14.67 -2.56
N ARG A 240 7.96 -14.26 -2.15
CA ARG A 240 7.70 -12.95 -1.55
C ARG A 240 8.57 -12.72 -0.32
N TYR A 241 8.50 -13.60 0.67
CA TYR A 241 9.26 -13.44 1.91
C TYR A 241 10.77 -13.60 1.72
N ARG A 242 11.21 -14.41 0.76
CA ARG A 242 12.63 -14.50 0.39
C ARG A 242 13.14 -13.19 -0.20
N ARG A 243 12.37 -12.58 -1.11
CA ARG A 243 12.69 -11.29 -1.72
C ARG A 243 12.72 -10.17 -0.68
N GLU A 244 11.72 -10.10 0.19
CA GLU A 244 11.64 -9.12 1.27
C GLU A 244 12.81 -9.26 2.24
N ALA A 245 13.19 -10.48 2.60
CA ALA A 245 14.34 -10.74 3.48
C ALA A 245 15.68 -10.31 2.86
N MET A 246 15.85 -10.48 1.55
CA MET A 246 17.03 -9.97 0.85
C MET A 246 17.08 -8.44 0.90
N ALA A 247 15.97 -7.76 0.64
CA ALA A 247 15.87 -6.32 0.74
C ALA A 247 16.09 -5.84 2.19
N PHE A 248 15.47 -6.50 3.16
CA PHE A 248 15.63 -6.14 4.58
C PHE A 248 17.08 -6.20 5.04
N LYS A 249 17.81 -7.25 4.65
CA LYS A 249 19.25 -7.37 4.92
C LYS A 249 20.08 -6.25 4.27
N GLN A 250 19.65 -5.76 3.11
CA GLN A 250 20.31 -4.63 2.42
C GLN A 250 20.04 -3.32 3.15
N ILE A 251 18.80 -3.11 3.65
CA ILE A 251 18.40 -1.92 4.42
C ILE A 251 19.01 -1.90 5.83
N TYR A 252 19.18 -3.10 6.42
CA TYR A 252 19.70 -3.34 7.77
C TYR A 252 20.79 -4.44 7.75
N PRO A 253 22.05 -4.10 7.37
CA PRO A 253 23.12 -5.08 7.18
C PRO A 253 23.48 -5.88 8.42
N GLU A 254 23.22 -5.31 9.59
CA GLU A 254 23.42 -5.95 10.91
C GLU A 254 22.35 -6.98 11.26
N ALA A 255 21.23 -7.00 10.54
CA ALA A 255 20.14 -7.93 10.81
C ALA A 255 20.52 -9.36 10.44
N HIS A 256 20.20 -10.29 11.32
CA HIS A 256 20.47 -11.71 11.15
C HIS A 256 19.19 -12.53 11.32
N PHE A 257 19.10 -13.63 10.59
CA PHE A 257 18.03 -14.60 10.75
C PHE A 257 18.62 -16.01 10.61
N SER A 258 18.75 -16.70 11.74
CA SER A 258 19.37 -18.02 11.83
C SER A 258 18.35 -19.16 11.63
N LEU A 259 18.83 -20.40 11.52
CA LEU A 259 17.97 -21.59 11.50
C LEU A 259 17.20 -21.74 12.84
N TYR A 260 17.79 -21.33 13.94
CA TYR A 260 17.12 -21.28 15.25
C TYR A 260 15.95 -20.29 15.21
N ASP A 261 16.14 -19.08 14.65
CA ASP A 261 15.09 -18.09 14.51
C ASP A 261 13.95 -18.62 13.62
N PHE A 262 14.28 -19.29 12.52
CA PHE A 262 13.30 -19.96 11.68
C PHE A 262 12.42 -20.93 12.48
N THR A 263 13.06 -21.88 13.18
CA THR A 263 12.31 -22.89 13.94
C THR A 263 11.47 -22.27 15.06
N ARG A 264 12.04 -21.36 15.82
CA ARG A 264 11.37 -20.64 16.92
C ARG A 264 10.17 -19.83 16.41
N MET A 265 10.37 -19.01 15.36
CA MET A 265 9.32 -18.14 14.87
C MET A 265 8.23 -18.89 14.12
N ALA A 266 8.57 -19.89 13.32
CA ALA A 266 7.59 -20.73 12.64
C ALA A 266 6.71 -21.44 13.68
N SER A 267 7.31 -22.13 14.66
CA SER A 267 6.56 -22.86 15.68
C SER A 267 5.67 -21.95 16.53
N ALA A 268 6.20 -20.80 16.97
CA ALA A 268 5.44 -19.84 17.78
C ALA A 268 4.24 -19.26 17.04
N ASN A 269 4.42 -18.87 15.75
CA ASN A 269 3.34 -18.30 14.96
C ASN A 269 2.32 -19.37 14.55
N ILE A 270 2.74 -20.60 14.22
CA ILE A 270 1.81 -21.72 13.97
C ILE A 270 0.96 -21.97 15.22
N ALA A 271 1.58 -22.10 16.41
CA ALA A 271 0.85 -22.34 17.66
C ALA A 271 -0.14 -21.20 17.97
N SER A 272 0.28 -19.95 17.79
CA SER A 272 -0.58 -18.78 17.96
C SER A 272 -1.78 -18.78 17.01
N ASP A 273 -1.54 -19.03 15.73
CA ASP A 273 -2.61 -19.04 14.73
C ASP A 273 -3.60 -20.19 14.96
N LEU A 274 -3.11 -21.39 15.32
CA LEU A 274 -3.96 -22.53 15.65
C LEU A 274 -4.86 -22.24 16.88
N TRP A 275 -4.30 -21.59 17.89
CA TRP A 275 -5.06 -21.18 19.06
C TRP A 275 -6.16 -20.14 18.71
N HIS A 276 -5.84 -19.13 17.87
CA HIS A 276 -6.84 -18.16 17.40
C HIS A 276 -7.90 -18.82 16.51
N ALA A 277 -7.49 -19.76 15.64
CA ALA A 277 -8.42 -20.49 14.78
C ALA A 277 -9.38 -21.38 15.63
N ALA A 278 -8.89 -21.98 16.70
CA ALA A 278 -9.72 -22.74 17.64
C ALA A 278 -10.75 -21.84 18.34
N LYS A 279 -10.31 -20.65 18.83
CA LYS A 279 -11.21 -19.66 19.45
C LYS A 279 -12.29 -19.14 18.51
N GLN A 280 -11.97 -19.02 17.21
CA GLN A 280 -12.90 -18.55 16.17
C GLN A 280 -13.72 -19.70 15.56
N HIS A 281 -13.61 -20.94 16.09
CA HIS A 281 -14.29 -22.12 15.60
C HIS A 281 -14.00 -22.50 14.13
N VAL A 282 -12.84 -22.09 13.60
CA VAL A 282 -12.39 -22.38 12.22
C VAL A 282 -11.15 -23.27 12.14
N PHE A 283 -10.78 -23.94 13.24
CA PHE A 283 -9.56 -24.73 13.35
C PHE A 283 -9.39 -25.73 12.21
N TRP A 284 -10.37 -26.63 12.02
CA TRP A 284 -10.26 -27.69 11.01
C TRP A 284 -10.22 -27.18 9.57
N LYS A 285 -10.86 -26.04 9.32
CA LYS A 285 -10.83 -25.37 8.01
C LYS A 285 -9.47 -24.74 7.74
N SER A 286 -8.74 -24.30 8.77
CA SER A 286 -7.55 -23.45 8.65
C SER A 286 -6.25 -24.17 8.93
N VAL A 287 -6.23 -25.33 9.62
CA VAL A 287 -5.02 -25.99 10.12
C VAL A 287 -3.98 -26.23 9.02
N ALA A 288 -4.38 -26.78 7.88
CA ALA A 288 -3.46 -27.07 6.77
C ALA A 288 -2.87 -25.78 6.18
N SER A 289 -3.70 -24.75 5.97
CA SER A 289 -3.26 -23.46 5.42
C SER A 289 -2.34 -22.70 6.41
N ILE A 290 -2.62 -22.75 7.71
CA ILE A 290 -1.75 -22.14 8.74
C ILE A 290 -0.37 -22.77 8.68
N PHE A 291 -0.29 -24.09 8.63
CA PHE A 291 0.98 -24.79 8.62
C PHE A 291 1.86 -24.42 7.43
N TRP A 292 1.33 -24.60 6.19
CA TRP A 292 2.13 -24.31 5.00
C TRP A 292 2.44 -22.82 4.87
N PHE A 293 1.49 -21.93 5.24
CA PHE A 293 1.71 -20.49 5.16
C PHE A 293 2.90 -20.06 6.03
N ARG A 294 2.89 -20.42 7.32
CA ARG A 294 3.96 -20.04 8.24
C ARG A 294 5.29 -20.71 7.90
N MET A 295 5.27 -21.96 7.45
CA MET A 295 6.47 -22.64 6.97
C MET A 295 7.08 -21.93 5.77
N MET A 296 6.28 -21.58 4.74
CA MET A 296 6.79 -20.88 3.56
C MET A 296 7.25 -19.44 3.89
N GLN A 297 6.52 -18.74 4.75
CA GLN A 297 6.90 -17.43 5.25
C GLN A 297 8.31 -17.45 5.85
N PHE A 298 8.52 -18.20 6.90
CA PHE A 298 9.79 -18.18 7.63
C PHE A 298 10.92 -18.91 6.91
N TRP A 299 10.61 -19.94 6.12
CA TRP A 299 11.61 -20.58 5.26
C TRP A 299 12.09 -19.64 4.16
N GLY A 300 11.19 -18.91 3.52
CA GLY A 300 11.54 -17.85 2.56
C GLY A 300 12.45 -16.81 3.20
N THR A 301 12.06 -16.30 4.37
CA THR A 301 12.87 -15.35 5.15
C THR A 301 14.28 -15.89 5.44
N TYR A 302 14.39 -17.11 5.98
CA TYR A 302 15.69 -17.74 6.25
C TYR A 302 16.57 -17.85 5.00
N ARG A 303 15.98 -18.29 3.89
CA ARG A 303 16.70 -18.43 2.62
C ARG A 303 17.13 -17.08 2.04
N GLY A 304 16.30 -16.04 2.19
CA GLY A 304 16.63 -14.67 1.76
C GLY A 304 17.84 -14.09 2.50
N TYR A 305 17.90 -14.25 3.82
CA TYR A 305 19.04 -13.79 4.61
C TYR A 305 20.35 -14.48 4.27
N ARG A 306 20.31 -15.69 3.71
CA ARG A 306 21.50 -16.44 3.31
C ARG A 306 21.97 -16.13 1.90
N GLN A 307 21.29 -15.26 1.17
CA GLN A 307 21.66 -14.91 -0.21
C GLN A 307 22.35 -13.54 -0.27
N SER A 308 23.20 -13.36 -1.29
CA SER A 308 23.74 -12.04 -1.62
C SER A 308 22.64 -11.16 -2.23
N ALA A 309 22.80 -9.86 -2.07
CA ALA A 309 21.77 -8.87 -2.42
C ALA A 309 21.67 -8.58 -3.95
N GLU A 310 22.55 -9.11 -4.79
CA GLU A 310 22.51 -8.82 -6.22
C GLU A 310 21.28 -9.44 -6.91
N LEU A 311 20.50 -8.57 -7.56
CA LEU A 311 19.30 -8.94 -8.30
C LEU A 311 19.68 -9.39 -9.72
N THR A 312 20.02 -10.68 -9.86
CA THR A 312 20.29 -11.28 -11.17
C THR A 312 19.02 -11.38 -12.02
N TRP A 313 19.17 -11.51 -13.35
CA TRP A 313 18.03 -11.70 -14.26
C TRP A 313 17.14 -12.89 -13.87
N GLN A 314 17.76 -14.02 -13.47
CA GLN A 314 17.02 -15.21 -13.01
C GLN A 314 16.20 -14.92 -11.74
N LEU A 315 16.76 -14.13 -10.83
CA LEU A 315 16.02 -13.72 -9.62
C LEU A 315 14.86 -12.77 -9.96
N ARG A 316 15.03 -11.85 -10.93
CA ARG A 316 13.94 -11.01 -11.44
C ARG A 316 12.80 -11.85 -11.98
N GLN A 317 13.06 -12.81 -12.85
CA GLN A 317 12.04 -13.72 -13.37
C GLN A 317 11.33 -14.48 -12.25
N THR A 318 12.09 -15.03 -11.29
CA THR A 318 11.52 -15.80 -10.17
C THR A 318 10.65 -14.95 -9.27
N PHE A 319 11.03 -13.68 -9.02
CA PHE A 319 10.34 -12.84 -8.04
C PHE A 319 9.19 -12.03 -8.63
N TYR A 320 9.33 -11.55 -9.85
CA TYR A 320 8.37 -10.62 -10.45
C TYR A 320 7.49 -11.26 -11.52
N TYR A 321 7.95 -12.37 -12.14
CA TYR A 321 7.26 -13.04 -13.23
C TYR A 321 7.25 -14.58 -13.02
N PRO A 322 6.57 -15.05 -11.94
CA PRO A 322 6.69 -16.46 -11.48
C PRO A 322 6.12 -17.50 -12.45
N HIS A 323 5.29 -17.12 -13.41
CA HIS A 323 4.67 -18.05 -14.37
C HIS A 323 5.43 -18.21 -15.67
N GLY A 324 6.64 -17.65 -15.80
CA GLY A 324 7.38 -17.65 -17.05
C GLY A 324 6.69 -16.76 -18.09
N ARG A 325 7.46 -15.97 -18.79
CA ARG A 325 6.94 -15.21 -19.92
C ARG A 325 6.95 -16.16 -21.10
N GLU A 326 5.79 -16.65 -21.54
CA GLU A 326 5.61 -16.98 -22.95
C GLU A 326 5.85 -15.67 -23.70
N MET A 327 6.82 -15.66 -24.62
CA MET A 327 7.02 -14.51 -25.50
C MET A 327 5.70 -14.31 -26.20
N ALA A 328 5.07 -13.16 -25.97
CA ALA A 328 3.80 -12.81 -26.58
C ALA A 328 3.97 -12.87 -28.09
N GLU A 329 3.37 -13.87 -28.74
CA GLU A 329 2.78 -13.65 -30.05
C GLU A 329 1.84 -12.48 -29.87
N GLU A 330 1.81 -11.54 -30.84
CA GLU A 330 0.92 -10.38 -30.80
C GLU A 330 -0.49 -10.83 -30.42
N VAL A 331 -0.82 -10.69 -29.14
CA VAL A 331 -2.16 -10.97 -28.64
C VAL A 331 -2.99 -9.80 -29.06
N GLN A 332 -3.93 -10.05 -29.98
CA GLN A 332 -4.97 -9.08 -30.29
C GLN A 332 -5.58 -8.58 -28.98
N ALA A 333 -5.57 -7.25 -28.79
CA ALA A 333 -6.12 -6.61 -27.61
C ALA A 333 -7.50 -7.17 -27.30
N ARG A 334 -7.62 -7.84 -26.15
CA ARG A 334 -8.87 -8.41 -25.67
C ARG A 334 -9.77 -7.25 -25.23
N LYS A 335 -10.92 -7.05 -25.91
CA LYS A 335 -11.93 -6.11 -25.45
C LYS A 335 -12.65 -6.74 -24.26
N VAL A 336 -12.23 -6.37 -23.06
CA VAL A 336 -12.90 -6.78 -21.81
C VAL A 336 -13.68 -5.58 -21.27
N GLU A 337 -14.98 -5.79 -21.01
CA GLU A 337 -15.78 -4.77 -20.33
C GLU A 337 -15.37 -4.70 -18.85
N PRO A 338 -15.33 -3.47 -18.25
CA PRO A 338 -15.04 -3.32 -16.83
C PRO A 338 -16.05 -4.08 -15.97
N ILE A 339 -15.57 -4.69 -14.88
CA ILE A 339 -16.43 -5.37 -13.92
C ILE A 339 -17.33 -4.33 -13.27
N ARG A 340 -18.64 -4.50 -13.37
CA ARG A 340 -19.61 -3.69 -12.64
C ARG A 340 -19.78 -4.30 -11.26
N TYR A 341 -19.61 -3.51 -10.21
CA TYR A 341 -20.01 -3.91 -8.87
C TYR A 341 -21.54 -4.01 -8.84
N ASN A 342 -22.06 -5.20 -8.68
CA ASN A 342 -23.44 -5.34 -8.23
C ASN A 342 -23.48 -4.94 -6.76
N GLU A 343 -24.39 -4.01 -6.42
CA GLU A 343 -24.69 -3.59 -5.06
C GLU A 343 -25.12 -4.74 -4.15
#